data_50e01d855f444ed5215d387018f96313
#
_entry.id   50e01d855f444ed5215d387018f96313
#
_cell.length_a   1.000
_cell.length_b   1.000
_cell.length_c   1.000
_cell.angle_alpha   90.00
_cell.angle_beta   90.00
_cell.angle_gamma   90.00
#
_symmetry.space_group_name_H-M   'P 1'
#
loop_
_entity.id
_entity.type
_entity.pdbx_description
1 polymer ?
#
loop_
_entity_poly.entity_id
_entity_poly.type
_entity_poly.pdbx_seq_one_letter_code
_entity_poly.pdbx_strand_id
1 'polypeptide(L)'
;MTVMTDPIAEILEENERRNALNSRKFDPVSGEGSTGGRFLFAVKGLPEAWLPESMRCEREVEELAACGDTDTYLARQLRRTPVQRDRERLAARFDRLRMRHDFPYWAATRAYIKNKRGGDDVLFILNRPQRKFVETLESMRLAGHPIRLILLKARQWGGSTCSQLYMAWLQLVHRKGLNSLIIAQQCVGSEEIKDMFDRMIGCYPAELLADEGEPAARGGKLVEWVGKSRTMFRVTARNCKVKVGTAERPDSCRGGDYSLVHCSEVGVWRKTLGKTPEDILRSACSGVLLQPMTMIVYESTANGTGNFFHREYEAARRGQSQFRPMFVSWYEIDQYSLPLDEEERLRLAPRLGSGRGSEAAPNDREQPGSYLWWLWEKGATLEALAWYISERSKYSDHGLMASEYPSDDVEAFVHSGARVFDRYRVEALRAACTAPAARGEIDVTGAGYAEGIYLSDRERRALLRQVDFIPLGSGGWQIWKQPGVDPGCMISDRYVAVVDVGGRSSKSDWSVIVVFDRAPMASGGGPEVVAQWRGHTDFDLLAWRAAKAAAYYGNALLVIESNTLETRDPDRDTDGNQSNFILNRLRDVYANLYARPRSEEEIARGAPT
;
A
#
# COMPACT_ATOMS: atom_id res chain seq x y z
N MET A 1 -19.89 -29.08 35.07
CA MET A 1 -18.48 -28.80 35.34
C MET A 1 -17.83 -28.51 34.01
N THR A 2 -17.63 -27.23 33.69
CA THR A 2 -16.84 -26.83 32.52
C THR A 2 -15.38 -27.15 32.87
N VAL A 3 -14.79 -28.10 32.16
CA VAL A 3 -13.36 -28.39 32.27
C VAL A 3 -12.64 -27.11 31.89
N MET A 4 -12.03 -26.42 32.84
CA MET A 4 -11.12 -25.32 32.53
C MET A 4 -9.90 -25.95 31.85
N THR A 5 -9.82 -25.83 30.54
CA THR A 5 -8.63 -26.22 29.80
C THR A 5 -7.46 -25.33 30.23
N ASP A 6 -6.29 -25.93 30.39
CA ASP A 6 -5.06 -25.19 30.68
C ASP A 6 -4.76 -24.23 29.51
N PRO A 7 -4.71 -22.91 29.74
CA PRO A 7 -4.45 -21.95 28.70
C PRO A 7 -3.15 -22.20 27.93
N ILE A 8 -2.17 -22.84 28.54
CA ILE A 8 -0.90 -23.20 27.92
C ILE A 8 -1.10 -24.36 26.96
N ALA A 9 -1.89 -25.36 27.36
CA ALA A 9 -2.23 -26.50 26.51
C ALA A 9 -3.00 -26.04 25.25
N GLU A 10 -3.95 -25.10 25.39
CA GLU A 10 -4.66 -24.50 24.24
C GLU A 10 -3.71 -23.84 23.25
N ILE A 11 -2.71 -23.08 23.72
CA ILE A 11 -1.71 -22.42 22.87
C ILE A 11 -0.87 -23.46 22.11
N LEU A 12 -0.42 -24.52 22.80
CA LEU A 12 0.40 -25.55 22.18
C LEU A 12 -0.38 -26.35 21.14
N GLU A 13 -1.60 -26.76 21.44
CA GLU A 13 -2.48 -27.47 20.51
C GLU A 13 -2.79 -26.62 19.26
N GLU A 14 -3.12 -25.35 19.46
CA GLU A 14 -3.36 -24.43 18.33
C GLU A 14 -2.08 -24.20 17.51
N ASN A 15 -0.90 -24.14 18.15
CA ASN A 15 0.37 -24.04 17.44
C ASN A 15 0.64 -25.27 16.58
N GLU A 16 0.40 -26.46 17.08
CA GLU A 16 0.52 -27.70 16.32
C GLU A 16 -0.42 -27.70 15.11
N ARG A 17 -1.67 -27.31 15.33
CA ARG A 17 -2.65 -27.18 14.26
C ARG A 17 -2.19 -26.18 13.17
N ARG A 18 -1.68 -25.02 13.57
CA ARG A 18 -1.15 -24.00 12.62
C ARG A 18 0.07 -24.53 11.87
N ASN A 19 0.99 -25.16 12.57
CA ASN A 19 2.18 -25.75 11.96
C ASN A 19 1.82 -26.88 11.00
N ALA A 20 0.88 -27.74 11.35
CA ALA A 20 0.39 -28.78 10.45
C ALA A 20 -0.23 -28.22 9.16
N LEU A 21 -0.99 -27.12 9.26
CA LEU A 21 -1.52 -26.42 8.10
C LEU A 21 -0.43 -25.73 7.26
N ASN A 22 0.56 -25.13 7.92
CA ASN A 22 1.64 -24.40 7.24
C ASN A 22 2.67 -25.35 6.60
N SER A 23 2.95 -26.49 7.26
CA SER A 23 3.89 -27.52 6.78
C SER A 23 3.30 -28.45 5.73
N ARG A 24 1.99 -28.36 5.47
CA ARG A 24 1.37 -29.13 4.40
C ARG A 24 2.08 -28.84 3.10
N LYS A 25 2.89 -29.76 2.65
CA LYS A 25 3.59 -29.66 1.39
C LYS A 25 2.57 -29.63 0.27
N PHE A 26 2.51 -28.53 -0.43
CA PHE A 26 1.77 -28.45 -1.65
C PHE A 26 2.59 -29.16 -2.74
N ASP A 27 2.05 -30.25 -3.28
CA ASP A 27 2.60 -30.87 -4.47
C ASP A 27 1.87 -30.32 -5.71
N PRO A 28 2.50 -29.47 -6.50
CA PRO A 28 1.88 -28.88 -7.68
C PRO A 28 1.63 -29.91 -8.80
N VAL A 29 2.30 -31.05 -8.77
CA VAL A 29 2.13 -32.11 -9.77
C VAL A 29 0.90 -32.94 -9.47
N SER A 30 0.79 -33.47 -8.27
CA SER A 30 -0.43 -34.20 -7.83
C SER A 30 -1.59 -33.25 -7.48
N GLY A 31 -1.28 -32.02 -7.05
CA GLY A 31 -2.25 -31.08 -6.49
C GLY A 31 -2.60 -31.34 -5.02
N GLU A 32 -1.94 -32.30 -4.39
CA GLU A 32 -2.11 -32.59 -2.97
C GLU A 32 -1.68 -31.40 -2.09
N GLY A 33 -2.36 -31.19 -0.99
CA GLY A 33 -2.06 -30.08 -0.08
C GLY A 33 -2.51 -28.69 -0.56
N SER A 34 -3.22 -28.61 -1.68
CA SER A 34 -3.86 -27.38 -2.14
C SER A 34 -4.99 -26.97 -1.16
N THR A 35 -5.13 -25.66 -0.95
CA THR A 35 -6.26 -25.08 -0.18
C THR A 35 -7.40 -24.62 -1.09
N GLY A 36 -7.18 -24.54 -2.41
CA GLY A 36 -8.20 -24.15 -3.39
C GLY A 36 -9.17 -25.27 -3.74
N GLY A 37 -10.27 -24.92 -4.40
CA GLY A 37 -11.26 -25.88 -4.91
C GLY A 37 -10.64 -26.80 -5.96
N ARG A 38 -10.37 -28.04 -5.58
CA ARG A 38 -9.86 -29.09 -6.46
C ARG A 38 -10.64 -30.37 -6.28
N PHE A 39 -10.65 -31.19 -7.30
CA PHE A 39 -11.26 -32.51 -7.29
C PHE A 39 -10.25 -33.58 -7.69
N LEU A 40 -10.42 -34.78 -7.11
CA LEU A 40 -9.60 -35.93 -7.45
C LEU A 40 -9.99 -36.44 -8.84
N PHE A 41 -9.02 -36.53 -9.75
CA PHE A 41 -9.18 -37.10 -11.07
C PHE A 41 -8.31 -38.36 -11.18
N ALA A 42 -9.00 -39.52 -11.26
CA ALA A 42 -8.38 -40.82 -11.35
C ALA A 42 -8.97 -41.56 -12.54
N VAL A 43 -8.26 -41.52 -13.67
CA VAL A 43 -8.60 -42.19 -14.92
C VAL A 43 -7.45 -43.09 -15.30
N LYS A 44 -7.71 -44.38 -15.50
CA LYS A 44 -6.70 -45.35 -15.87
C LYS A 44 -5.98 -44.95 -17.18
N GLY A 45 -4.67 -44.89 -17.15
CA GLY A 45 -3.82 -44.46 -18.28
C GLY A 45 -3.38 -42.99 -18.22
N LEU A 46 -3.86 -42.20 -17.24
CA LEU A 46 -3.35 -40.88 -16.85
C LEU A 46 -2.88 -40.91 -15.39
N PRO A 47 -1.91 -40.06 -15.00
CA PRO A 47 -1.54 -39.89 -13.59
C PRO A 47 -2.72 -39.41 -12.76
N GLU A 48 -2.93 -40.02 -11.59
CA GLU A 48 -3.89 -39.51 -10.61
C GLU A 48 -3.45 -38.14 -10.10
N ALA A 49 -4.37 -37.19 -10.06
CA ALA A 49 -4.06 -35.82 -9.64
C ALA A 49 -5.29 -35.09 -9.10
N TRP A 50 -5.05 -34.14 -8.19
CA TRP A 50 -6.07 -33.16 -7.77
C TRP A 50 -6.08 -31.98 -8.75
N LEU A 51 -7.10 -31.93 -9.60
CA LEU A 51 -7.26 -30.91 -10.64
C LEU A 51 -8.06 -29.72 -10.14
N PRO A 52 -7.81 -28.49 -10.64
CA PRO A 52 -8.62 -27.32 -10.32
C PRO A 52 -10.09 -27.53 -10.71
N GLU A 53 -11.04 -27.00 -9.90
CA GLU A 53 -12.48 -27.07 -10.20
C GLU A 53 -12.82 -26.50 -11.59
N SER A 54 -12.07 -25.53 -12.09
CA SER A 54 -12.26 -24.97 -13.43
C SER A 54 -12.07 -25.99 -14.57
N MET A 55 -11.40 -27.13 -14.32
CA MET A 55 -11.28 -28.22 -15.30
C MET A 55 -12.49 -29.15 -15.32
N ARG A 56 -13.32 -29.15 -14.30
CA ARG A 56 -14.43 -30.07 -14.18
C ARG A 56 -15.44 -29.97 -15.34
N CYS A 57 -15.64 -28.75 -15.84
CA CYS A 57 -16.57 -28.45 -16.94
C CYS A 57 -15.91 -28.54 -18.33
N GLU A 58 -14.66 -29.00 -18.41
CA GLU A 58 -14.00 -29.22 -19.69
C GLU A 58 -14.51 -30.55 -20.28
N ARG A 59 -15.01 -30.47 -21.49
CA ARG A 59 -15.62 -31.61 -22.17
C ARG A 59 -14.75 -32.87 -22.20
N GLU A 60 -13.43 -32.68 -22.45
CA GLU A 60 -12.47 -33.77 -22.46
C GLU A 60 -12.32 -34.45 -21.09
N VAL A 61 -12.36 -33.65 -20.02
CA VAL A 61 -12.27 -34.14 -18.63
C VAL A 61 -13.55 -34.92 -18.27
N GLU A 62 -14.71 -34.39 -18.63
CA GLU A 62 -16.01 -35.07 -18.42
C GLU A 62 -16.09 -36.41 -19.16
N GLU A 63 -15.71 -36.43 -20.46
CA GLU A 63 -15.72 -37.63 -21.28
C GLU A 63 -14.72 -38.69 -20.80
N LEU A 64 -13.53 -38.30 -20.40
CA LEU A 64 -12.51 -39.19 -19.81
C LEU A 64 -12.99 -39.79 -18.48
N ALA A 65 -13.53 -38.95 -17.60
CA ALA A 65 -14.09 -39.42 -16.32
C ALA A 65 -15.23 -40.41 -16.53
N ALA A 66 -16.14 -40.14 -17.48
CA ALA A 66 -17.22 -41.03 -17.82
C ALA A 66 -16.75 -42.38 -18.42
N CYS A 67 -15.64 -42.39 -19.13
CA CYS A 67 -15.04 -43.61 -19.67
C CYS A 67 -14.22 -44.39 -18.62
N GLY A 68 -13.67 -43.74 -17.62
CA GLY A 68 -12.84 -44.30 -16.56
C GLY A 68 -11.46 -44.85 -17.03
N ASP A 69 -11.21 -44.87 -18.32
CA ASP A 69 -10.00 -45.44 -18.94
C ASP A 69 -9.69 -44.75 -20.28
N THR A 70 -8.42 -44.43 -20.50
CA THR A 70 -7.98 -43.73 -21.73
C THR A 70 -8.13 -44.54 -23.00
N ASP A 71 -7.99 -45.85 -22.94
CA ASP A 71 -8.12 -46.70 -24.11
C ASP A 71 -9.60 -46.77 -24.56
N THR A 72 -10.53 -46.90 -23.64
CA THR A 72 -11.96 -46.84 -23.89
C THR A 72 -12.37 -45.50 -24.51
N TYR A 73 -11.85 -44.38 -23.94
CA TYR A 73 -12.09 -43.04 -24.49
C TYR A 73 -11.54 -42.90 -25.92
N LEU A 74 -10.26 -43.30 -26.16
CA LEU A 74 -9.63 -43.22 -27.47
C LEU A 74 -10.31 -44.14 -28.51
N ALA A 75 -10.69 -45.36 -28.13
CA ALA A 75 -11.36 -46.29 -29.04
C ALA A 75 -12.71 -45.72 -29.50
N ARG A 76 -13.45 -45.06 -28.61
CA ARG A 76 -14.72 -44.39 -28.92
C ARG A 76 -14.50 -43.18 -29.88
N GLN A 77 -13.47 -42.37 -29.63
CA GLN A 77 -13.16 -41.19 -30.46
C GLN A 77 -12.62 -41.58 -31.84
N LEU A 78 -11.70 -42.53 -31.90
CA LEU A 78 -10.99 -42.93 -33.13
C LEU A 78 -11.72 -44.01 -33.94
N ARG A 79 -12.72 -44.68 -33.36
CA ARG A 79 -13.45 -45.81 -33.91
C ARG A 79 -12.51 -46.96 -34.35
N ARG A 80 -11.40 -47.11 -33.64
CA ARG A 80 -10.40 -48.19 -33.81
C ARG A 80 -9.64 -48.43 -32.50
N THR A 81 -8.93 -49.54 -32.41
CA THR A 81 -8.05 -49.81 -31.26
C THR A 81 -6.95 -48.75 -31.17
N PRO A 82 -6.75 -48.12 -30.01
CA PRO A 82 -5.70 -47.12 -29.80
C PRO A 82 -4.31 -47.74 -29.89
N VAL A 83 -3.36 -47.00 -30.48
CA VAL A 83 -1.94 -47.33 -30.48
C VAL A 83 -1.19 -46.41 -29.52
N GLN A 84 0.05 -46.76 -29.20
CA GLN A 84 0.86 -46.00 -28.24
C GLN A 84 0.93 -44.50 -28.57
N ARG A 85 1.09 -44.14 -29.84
CA ARG A 85 1.11 -42.75 -30.29
C ARG A 85 -0.19 -41.96 -29.98
N ASP A 86 -1.34 -42.66 -29.97
CA ASP A 86 -2.62 -42.02 -29.65
C ASP A 86 -2.68 -41.68 -28.14
N ARG A 87 -2.18 -42.59 -27.28
CA ARG A 87 -2.04 -42.36 -25.83
C ARG A 87 -1.09 -41.22 -25.52
N GLU A 88 0.05 -41.15 -26.17
CA GLU A 88 1.02 -40.07 -26.02
C GLU A 88 0.44 -38.71 -26.44
N ARG A 89 -0.31 -38.66 -27.53
CA ARG A 89 -1.02 -37.46 -27.97
C ARG A 89 -2.11 -37.03 -26.99
N LEU A 90 -2.85 -37.97 -26.47
CA LEU A 90 -3.87 -37.68 -25.44
C LEU A 90 -3.21 -37.11 -24.17
N ALA A 91 -2.17 -37.75 -23.67
CA ALA A 91 -1.43 -37.31 -22.51
C ALA A 91 -0.83 -35.89 -22.70
N ALA A 92 -0.23 -35.62 -23.87
CA ALA A 92 0.29 -34.27 -24.17
C ALA A 92 -0.82 -33.21 -24.28
N ARG A 93 -2.01 -33.56 -24.84
CA ARG A 93 -3.15 -32.66 -24.92
C ARG A 93 -3.74 -32.41 -23.55
N PHE A 94 -3.89 -33.43 -22.72
CA PHE A 94 -4.36 -33.31 -21.35
C PHE A 94 -3.39 -32.46 -20.50
N ASP A 95 -2.08 -32.64 -20.64
CA ASP A 95 -1.06 -31.82 -20.00
C ASP A 95 -1.20 -30.33 -20.39
N ARG A 96 -1.39 -30.04 -21.69
CA ARG A 96 -1.65 -28.66 -22.16
C ARG A 96 -2.94 -28.07 -21.58
N LEU A 97 -4.02 -28.87 -21.53
CA LEU A 97 -5.27 -28.45 -20.93
C LEU A 97 -5.08 -28.12 -19.45
N ARG A 98 -4.38 -28.99 -18.70
CA ARG A 98 -4.05 -28.74 -17.31
C ARG A 98 -3.25 -27.46 -17.12
N MET A 99 -2.21 -27.23 -17.92
CA MET A 99 -1.42 -25.99 -17.86
C MET A 99 -2.25 -24.73 -18.06
N ARG A 100 -3.36 -24.77 -18.80
CA ARG A 100 -4.28 -23.64 -18.99
C ARG A 100 -5.14 -23.34 -17.76
N HIS A 101 -5.42 -24.32 -16.94
CA HIS A 101 -6.28 -24.20 -15.77
C HIS A 101 -5.51 -24.14 -14.44
N ASP A 102 -4.23 -24.54 -14.44
CA ASP A 102 -3.43 -24.77 -13.24
C ASP A 102 -2.08 -24.05 -13.33
N PHE A 103 -2.07 -22.75 -12.97
CA PHE A 103 -0.84 -21.96 -12.93
C PHE A 103 0.23 -22.61 -12.02
N PRO A 104 -0.08 -23.09 -10.80
CA PRO A 104 0.92 -23.78 -9.96
C PRO A 104 1.56 -24.99 -10.65
N TYR A 105 0.77 -25.77 -11.37
CA TYR A 105 1.27 -26.90 -12.14
C TYR A 105 2.21 -26.45 -13.28
N TRP A 106 1.79 -25.47 -14.07
CA TRP A 106 2.62 -24.90 -15.14
C TRP A 106 3.93 -24.35 -14.59
N ALA A 107 3.87 -23.60 -13.49
CA ALA A 107 5.05 -23.02 -12.86
C ALA A 107 6.05 -24.08 -12.37
N ALA A 108 5.54 -25.11 -11.70
CA ALA A 108 6.36 -26.19 -11.15
C ALA A 108 6.90 -27.18 -12.20
N THR A 109 6.40 -27.15 -13.43
CA THR A 109 6.83 -28.09 -14.48
C THR A 109 7.52 -27.40 -15.67
N ARG A 110 7.39 -26.07 -15.79
CA ARG A 110 7.86 -25.32 -16.98
C ARG A 110 8.61 -24.02 -16.67
N ALA A 111 8.46 -23.42 -15.48
CA ALA A 111 9.08 -22.15 -15.17
C ALA A 111 10.34 -22.33 -14.32
N TYR A 112 11.50 -22.10 -14.91
CA TYR A 112 12.79 -22.14 -14.21
C TYR A 112 13.16 -20.76 -13.68
N ILE A 113 13.67 -20.72 -12.46
CA ILE A 113 14.16 -19.52 -11.78
C ILE A 113 15.54 -19.76 -11.17
N LYS A 114 16.27 -18.68 -10.91
CA LYS A 114 17.55 -18.74 -10.21
C LYS A 114 17.40 -19.35 -8.81
N ASN A 115 18.23 -20.33 -8.51
CA ASN A 115 18.32 -20.88 -7.16
C ASN A 115 19.03 -19.88 -6.21
N LYS A 116 18.32 -19.38 -5.22
CA LYS A 116 18.89 -18.46 -4.21
C LYS A 116 20.02 -19.08 -3.38
N ARG A 117 20.07 -20.41 -3.28
CA ARG A 117 21.11 -21.15 -2.55
C ARG A 117 22.36 -21.43 -3.39
N GLY A 118 22.37 -20.97 -4.65
CA GLY A 118 23.40 -21.31 -5.63
C GLY A 118 23.15 -22.66 -6.33
N GLY A 119 23.99 -23.00 -7.31
CA GLY A 119 23.82 -24.18 -8.14
C GLY A 119 22.91 -23.94 -9.34
N ASP A 120 22.34 -25.02 -9.88
CA ASP A 120 21.49 -24.99 -11.06
C ASP A 120 20.14 -24.30 -10.82
N ASP A 121 19.52 -23.84 -11.90
CA ASP A 121 18.19 -23.28 -11.88
C ASP A 121 17.16 -24.30 -11.40
N VAL A 122 16.15 -23.83 -10.68
CA VAL A 122 15.12 -24.67 -10.10
C VAL A 122 13.74 -24.28 -10.63
N LEU A 123 12.83 -25.25 -10.65
CA LEU A 123 11.43 -25.02 -10.99
C LEU A 123 10.74 -24.16 -9.92
N PHE A 124 9.82 -23.32 -10.35
CA PHE A 124 9.12 -22.39 -9.48
C PHE A 124 7.96 -23.07 -8.75
N ILE A 125 8.21 -23.49 -7.53
CA ILE A 125 7.19 -24.04 -6.64
C ILE A 125 6.70 -22.94 -5.71
N LEU A 126 5.38 -22.66 -5.72
CA LEU A 126 4.78 -21.58 -4.97
C LEU A 126 4.85 -21.83 -3.47
N ASN A 127 5.35 -20.85 -2.73
CA ASN A 127 5.24 -20.80 -1.28
C ASN A 127 3.83 -20.35 -0.84
N ARG A 128 3.56 -20.36 0.46
CA ARG A 128 2.23 -20.06 1.03
C ARG A 128 1.69 -18.68 0.58
N PRO A 129 2.39 -17.55 0.75
CA PRO A 129 1.85 -16.24 0.30
C PRO A 129 1.71 -16.14 -1.22
N GLN A 130 2.54 -16.83 -1.99
CA GLN A 130 2.40 -16.88 -3.46
C GLN A 130 1.14 -17.64 -3.88
N ARG A 131 0.78 -18.73 -3.19
CA ARG A 131 -0.51 -19.43 -3.44
C ARG A 131 -1.70 -18.51 -3.17
N LYS A 132 -1.73 -17.81 -2.03
CA LYS A 132 -2.75 -16.82 -1.68
C LYS A 132 -2.86 -15.71 -2.75
N PHE A 133 -1.72 -15.24 -3.24
CA PHE A 133 -1.66 -14.24 -4.31
C PHE A 133 -2.26 -14.77 -5.61
N VAL A 134 -1.84 -15.96 -6.06
CA VAL A 134 -2.36 -16.59 -7.27
C VAL A 134 -3.85 -16.89 -7.17
N GLU A 135 -4.34 -17.40 -6.04
CA GLU A 135 -5.78 -17.60 -5.79
C GLU A 135 -6.57 -16.30 -5.95
N THR A 136 -5.99 -15.17 -5.48
CA THR A 136 -6.60 -13.84 -5.64
C THR A 136 -6.68 -13.43 -7.11
N LEU A 137 -5.61 -13.64 -7.90
CA LEU A 137 -5.60 -13.37 -9.35
C LEU A 137 -6.58 -14.27 -10.10
N GLU A 138 -6.56 -15.57 -9.79
CA GLU A 138 -7.45 -16.57 -10.42
C GLU A 138 -8.92 -16.32 -10.11
N SER A 139 -9.26 -15.86 -8.90
CA SER A 139 -10.63 -15.52 -8.56
C SER A 139 -11.21 -14.44 -9.48
N MET A 140 -10.40 -13.44 -9.85
CA MET A 140 -10.80 -12.40 -10.80
C MET A 140 -10.83 -12.93 -12.25
N ARG A 141 -9.81 -13.68 -12.66
CA ARG A 141 -9.71 -14.24 -14.02
C ARG A 141 -10.87 -15.20 -14.33
N LEU A 142 -11.14 -16.14 -13.44
CA LEU A 142 -12.20 -17.13 -13.59
C LEU A 142 -13.60 -16.51 -13.55
N ALA A 143 -13.79 -15.43 -12.81
CA ALA A 143 -15.01 -14.64 -12.81
C ALA A 143 -15.18 -13.78 -14.09
N GLY A 144 -14.23 -13.84 -15.03
CA GLY A 144 -14.28 -13.04 -16.26
C GLY A 144 -14.03 -11.55 -16.05
N HIS A 145 -13.43 -11.15 -14.91
CA HIS A 145 -13.11 -9.77 -14.62
C HIS A 145 -11.66 -9.41 -15.03
N PRO A 146 -11.40 -8.13 -15.33
CA PRO A 146 -10.02 -7.65 -15.44
C PRO A 146 -9.32 -7.78 -14.09
N ILE A 147 -8.06 -8.20 -14.11
CA ILE A 147 -7.25 -8.33 -12.90
C ILE A 147 -6.74 -6.95 -12.52
N ARG A 148 -7.16 -6.43 -11.37
CA ARG A 148 -6.74 -5.15 -10.80
C ARG A 148 -6.41 -5.38 -9.32
N LEU A 149 -5.12 -5.41 -9.00
CA LEU A 149 -4.65 -5.73 -7.66
C LEU A 149 -3.67 -4.67 -7.15
N ILE A 150 -3.87 -4.23 -5.92
CA ILE A 150 -2.89 -3.43 -5.17
C ILE A 150 -2.39 -4.25 -3.99
N LEU A 151 -1.07 -4.54 -3.99
CA LEU A 151 -0.43 -5.47 -3.08
C LEU A 151 0.54 -4.73 -2.17
N LEU A 152 0.19 -4.65 -0.91
CA LEU A 152 1.06 -4.24 0.18
C LEU A 152 1.72 -5.47 0.80
N LYS A 153 3.02 -5.44 1.03
CA LYS A 153 3.76 -6.64 1.40
C LYS A 153 4.92 -6.39 2.36
N ALA A 154 5.27 -7.39 3.16
CA ALA A 154 6.59 -7.52 3.74
C ALA A 154 7.63 -7.89 2.67
N ARG A 155 8.92 -7.73 2.97
CA ARG A 155 10.01 -7.98 2.01
C ARG A 155 10.23 -9.46 1.68
N GLN A 156 10.85 -9.71 0.53
CA GLN A 156 11.49 -10.99 0.14
C GLN A 156 10.65 -12.27 0.06
N TRP A 157 9.35 -12.20 -0.15
CA TRP A 157 8.49 -13.38 -0.34
C TRP A 157 8.42 -13.87 -1.80
N GLY A 158 9.09 -13.19 -2.74
CA GLY A 158 9.13 -13.57 -4.15
C GLY A 158 7.88 -13.18 -4.96
N GLY A 159 7.15 -12.15 -4.53
CA GLY A 159 5.91 -11.70 -5.15
C GLY A 159 6.09 -11.11 -6.54
N SER A 160 7.12 -10.30 -6.74
CA SER A 160 7.43 -9.71 -8.05
C SER A 160 7.71 -10.80 -9.09
N THR A 161 8.49 -11.84 -8.72
CA THR A 161 8.73 -13.00 -9.58
C THR A 161 7.42 -13.73 -9.90
N CYS A 162 6.57 -13.95 -8.90
CA CYS A 162 5.27 -14.61 -9.09
C CYS A 162 4.35 -13.81 -10.01
N SER A 163 4.27 -12.48 -9.85
CA SER A 163 3.49 -11.59 -10.72
C SER A 163 3.93 -11.68 -12.17
N GLN A 164 5.24 -11.65 -12.40
CA GLN A 164 5.81 -11.70 -13.74
C GLN A 164 5.63 -13.06 -14.40
N LEU A 165 5.80 -14.15 -13.65
CA LEU A 165 5.53 -15.50 -14.15
C LEU A 165 4.05 -15.69 -14.47
N TYR A 166 3.15 -15.12 -13.69
CA TYR A 166 1.71 -15.14 -13.97
C TYR A 166 1.38 -14.39 -15.28
N MET A 167 2.00 -13.22 -15.52
CA MET A 167 1.88 -12.50 -16.79
C MET A 167 2.42 -13.34 -17.96
N ALA A 168 3.59 -13.98 -17.78
CA ALA A 168 4.17 -14.87 -18.79
C ALA A 168 3.25 -16.07 -19.08
N TRP A 169 2.64 -16.64 -18.07
CA TRP A 169 1.66 -17.71 -18.23
C TRP A 169 0.45 -17.29 -19.08
N LEU A 170 -0.12 -16.11 -18.83
CA LEU A 170 -1.20 -15.57 -19.67
C LEU A 170 -0.78 -15.40 -21.13
N GLN A 171 0.46 -14.95 -21.37
CA GLN A 171 1.01 -14.76 -22.71
C GLN A 171 1.35 -16.07 -23.43
N LEU A 172 1.98 -17.01 -22.72
CA LEU A 172 2.50 -18.24 -23.32
C LEU A 172 1.43 -19.32 -23.46
N VAL A 173 0.51 -19.40 -22.51
CA VAL A 173 -0.45 -20.51 -22.42
C VAL A 173 -1.85 -20.11 -22.88
N HIS A 174 -2.32 -18.90 -22.54
CA HIS A 174 -3.71 -18.54 -22.80
C HIS A 174 -3.93 -17.81 -24.13
N ARG A 175 -3.40 -16.61 -24.28
CA ARG A 175 -3.80 -15.74 -25.39
C ARG A 175 -2.60 -15.16 -26.14
N LYS A 176 -2.60 -15.34 -27.48
CA LYS A 176 -1.64 -14.66 -28.37
C LYS A 176 -1.90 -13.16 -28.41
N GLY A 177 -0.84 -12.38 -28.67
CA GLY A 177 -0.94 -10.94 -28.88
C GLY A 177 -1.03 -10.08 -27.61
N LEU A 178 -0.98 -10.66 -26.40
CA LEU A 178 -0.93 -9.89 -25.16
C LEU A 178 0.47 -9.28 -24.97
N ASN A 179 0.56 -7.97 -24.92
CA ASN A 179 1.81 -7.28 -24.60
C ASN A 179 1.85 -6.95 -23.11
N SER A 180 3.03 -7.06 -22.52
CA SER A 180 3.26 -6.74 -21.11
C SER A 180 4.27 -5.63 -20.91
N LEU A 181 4.05 -4.84 -19.84
CA LEU A 181 4.96 -3.82 -19.33
C LEU A 181 5.26 -4.12 -17.87
N ILE A 182 6.54 -4.13 -17.53
CA ILE A 182 7.01 -4.23 -16.15
C ILE A 182 7.75 -2.95 -15.84
N ILE A 183 7.37 -2.27 -14.76
CA ILE A 183 8.01 -1.01 -14.33
C ILE A 183 8.71 -1.27 -13.01
N ALA A 184 10.04 -1.28 -13.05
CA ALA A 184 10.88 -1.35 -11.88
C ALA A 184 11.08 0.05 -11.27
N GLN A 185 11.43 0.13 -9.99
CA GLN A 185 11.78 1.39 -9.34
C GLN A 185 13.04 1.98 -9.98
N GLN A 186 14.10 1.17 -10.15
CA GLN A 186 15.43 1.58 -10.61
C GLN A 186 15.93 0.72 -11.77
N CYS A 187 16.94 1.21 -12.48
CA CYS A 187 17.56 0.51 -13.61
C CYS A 187 18.13 -0.87 -13.22
N VAL A 188 18.77 -0.99 -12.04
CA VAL A 188 19.33 -2.28 -11.56
C VAL A 188 18.23 -3.34 -11.44
N GLY A 189 17.08 -3.01 -10.84
CA GLY A 189 15.94 -3.93 -10.75
C GLY A 189 15.40 -4.35 -12.13
N SER A 190 15.54 -3.51 -13.15
CA SER A 190 15.12 -3.86 -14.50
C SER A 190 16.02 -4.93 -15.15
N GLU A 191 17.30 -4.98 -14.80
CA GLU A 191 18.24 -6.00 -15.32
C GLU A 191 17.98 -7.37 -14.70
N GLU A 192 17.72 -7.42 -13.40
CA GLU A 192 17.31 -8.67 -12.73
C GLU A 192 16.03 -9.26 -13.32
N ILE A 193 15.08 -8.41 -13.70
CA ILE A 193 13.84 -8.83 -14.37
C ILE A 193 14.15 -9.44 -15.75
N LYS A 194 15.03 -8.80 -16.52
CA LYS A 194 15.43 -9.30 -17.84
C LYS A 194 16.10 -10.68 -17.72
N ASP A 195 17.03 -10.81 -16.78
CA ASP A 195 17.74 -12.08 -16.54
C ASP A 195 16.78 -13.20 -16.13
N MET A 196 15.76 -12.88 -15.33
CA MET A 196 14.73 -13.84 -14.95
C MET A 196 13.94 -14.35 -16.18
N PHE A 197 13.52 -13.43 -17.07
CA PHE A 197 12.79 -13.79 -18.28
C PHE A 197 13.67 -14.55 -19.28
N ASP A 198 14.92 -14.14 -19.48
CA ASP A 198 15.87 -14.85 -20.34
C ASP A 198 16.04 -16.30 -19.89
N ARG A 199 16.19 -16.51 -18.61
CA ARG A 199 16.34 -17.83 -17.98
C ARG A 199 15.08 -18.68 -18.18
N MET A 200 13.92 -18.14 -17.83
CA MET A 200 12.64 -18.84 -17.97
C MET A 200 12.37 -19.24 -19.43
N ILE A 201 12.52 -18.31 -20.37
CA ILE A 201 12.24 -18.56 -21.79
C ILE A 201 13.30 -19.47 -22.41
N GLY A 202 14.56 -19.32 -22.01
CA GLY A 202 15.67 -20.19 -22.49
C GLY A 202 15.45 -21.65 -22.18
N CYS A 203 14.79 -21.98 -21.09
CA CYS A 203 14.43 -23.33 -20.67
C CYS A 203 13.03 -23.77 -21.12
N TYR A 204 12.21 -22.88 -21.72
CA TYR A 204 10.83 -23.19 -22.07
C TYR A 204 10.74 -24.08 -23.33
N PRO A 205 9.95 -25.18 -23.30
CA PRO A 205 9.86 -26.08 -24.45
C PRO A 205 9.25 -25.38 -25.67
N ALA A 206 9.97 -25.42 -26.79
CA ALA A 206 9.59 -24.75 -28.03
C ALA A 206 8.25 -25.25 -28.59
N GLU A 207 7.98 -26.53 -28.45
CA GLU A 207 6.71 -27.18 -28.85
C GLU A 207 5.50 -26.69 -28.10
N LEU A 208 5.67 -26.13 -26.89
CA LEU A 208 4.58 -25.56 -26.11
C LEU A 208 4.22 -24.12 -26.54
N LEU A 209 5.07 -23.47 -27.33
CA LEU A 209 4.80 -22.12 -27.86
C LEU A 209 3.89 -22.13 -29.08
N ALA A 210 3.82 -23.26 -29.78
CA ALA A 210 2.91 -23.46 -30.93
C ALA A 210 1.52 -23.92 -30.43
N ASP A 211 0.46 -23.50 -31.14
CA ASP A 211 -0.86 -24.04 -30.91
C ASP A 211 -0.98 -25.46 -31.45
N GLU A 212 -1.94 -26.25 -30.98
CA GLU A 212 -2.17 -27.63 -31.47
C GLU A 212 -2.38 -27.64 -32.97
N GLY A 213 -1.58 -28.46 -33.66
CA GLY A 213 -1.64 -28.61 -35.12
C GLY A 213 -0.84 -27.58 -35.93
N GLU A 214 -0.29 -26.54 -35.30
CA GLU A 214 0.66 -25.65 -35.95
C GLU A 214 2.07 -26.23 -35.90
N PRO A 215 2.81 -26.21 -37.00
CA PRO A 215 4.23 -26.62 -36.96
C PRO A 215 4.98 -25.64 -36.08
N ALA A 216 5.75 -26.14 -35.11
CA ALA A 216 6.72 -25.31 -34.40
C ALA A 216 7.55 -24.53 -35.42
N ALA A 217 7.64 -23.22 -35.26
CA ALA A 217 8.23 -22.33 -36.26
C ALA A 217 9.57 -22.89 -36.79
N ARG A 218 9.61 -23.26 -38.06
CA ARG A 218 10.82 -23.81 -38.68
C ARG A 218 11.85 -22.69 -38.80
N GLY A 219 12.92 -22.78 -38.01
CA GLY A 219 14.16 -22.03 -38.24
C GLY A 219 14.25 -20.59 -37.75
N GLY A 220 13.25 -20.04 -37.07
CA GLY A 220 13.34 -18.71 -36.47
C GLY A 220 13.66 -18.75 -34.96
N LYS A 221 14.32 -17.71 -34.45
CA LYS A 221 14.47 -17.54 -32.98
C LYS A 221 13.09 -17.41 -32.34
N LEU A 222 12.77 -18.30 -31.41
CA LEU A 222 11.48 -18.26 -30.67
C LEU A 222 11.33 -16.99 -29.84
N VAL A 223 12.45 -16.46 -29.38
CA VAL A 223 12.58 -15.23 -28.62
C VAL A 223 13.68 -14.36 -29.19
N GLU A 224 13.42 -13.10 -29.34
CA GLU A 224 14.41 -12.12 -29.80
C GLU A 224 14.36 -10.83 -28.95
N TRP A 225 15.55 -10.31 -28.64
CA TRP A 225 15.66 -8.97 -28.09
C TRP A 225 15.41 -7.92 -29.15
N VAL A 226 14.56 -6.93 -28.85
CA VAL A 226 14.22 -5.86 -29.75
C VAL A 226 14.98 -4.59 -29.35
N GLY A 227 15.74 -4.05 -30.28
CA GLY A 227 16.52 -2.82 -30.11
C GLY A 227 17.86 -2.99 -29.41
N LYS A 228 18.71 -1.96 -29.47
CA LYS A 228 20.07 -1.95 -28.92
C LYS A 228 20.08 -1.98 -27.38
N SER A 229 19.06 -1.44 -26.72
CA SER A 229 18.99 -1.32 -25.27
C SER A 229 18.55 -2.58 -24.54
N ARG A 230 18.14 -3.62 -25.28
CA ARG A 230 17.62 -4.88 -24.70
C ARG A 230 16.55 -4.67 -23.61
N THR A 231 15.71 -3.64 -23.73
CA THR A 231 14.62 -3.35 -22.78
C THR A 231 13.30 -4.01 -23.18
N MET A 232 13.26 -4.62 -24.35
CA MET A 232 12.07 -5.27 -24.87
C MET A 232 12.48 -6.59 -25.54
N PHE A 233 11.75 -7.65 -25.27
CA PHE A 233 11.85 -8.88 -26.02
C PHE A 233 10.51 -9.33 -26.59
N ARG A 234 10.57 -10.06 -27.68
CA ARG A 234 9.40 -10.60 -28.39
C ARG A 234 9.42 -12.11 -28.32
N VAL A 235 8.29 -12.71 -27.98
CA VAL A 235 8.04 -14.13 -28.17
C VAL A 235 7.28 -14.28 -29.50
N THR A 236 8.01 -14.64 -30.56
CA THR A 236 7.52 -14.58 -31.95
C THR A 236 6.34 -15.50 -32.18
N ALA A 237 6.43 -16.76 -31.69
CA ALA A 237 5.35 -17.75 -31.82
C ALA A 237 4.04 -17.34 -31.13
N ARG A 238 4.09 -16.49 -30.12
CA ARG A 238 2.92 -15.99 -29.39
C ARG A 238 2.50 -14.58 -29.80
N ASN A 239 3.21 -13.96 -30.75
CA ASN A 239 3.00 -12.57 -31.17
C ASN A 239 2.86 -11.61 -29.97
N CYS A 240 3.66 -11.79 -28.93
CA CYS A 240 3.63 -10.97 -27.74
C CYS A 240 4.98 -10.33 -27.46
N LYS A 241 4.94 -9.21 -26.75
CA LYS A 241 6.13 -8.43 -26.34
C LYS A 241 6.12 -8.27 -24.83
N VAL A 242 7.31 -8.28 -24.23
CA VAL A 242 7.53 -7.92 -22.84
C VAL A 242 8.49 -6.74 -22.82
N LYS A 243 8.05 -5.62 -22.28
CA LYS A 243 8.86 -4.42 -22.12
C LYS A 243 9.17 -4.20 -20.65
N VAL A 244 10.42 -3.89 -20.35
CA VAL A 244 10.86 -3.52 -19.00
C VAL A 244 11.27 -2.05 -19.02
N GLY A 245 10.58 -1.24 -18.20
CA GLY A 245 10.85 0.17 -17.99
C GLY A 245 11.22 0.47 -16.54
N THR A 246 11.56 1.72 -16.26
CA THR A 246 11.85 2.17 -14.88
C THR A 246 11.13 3.47 -14.56
N ALA A 247 10.76 3.65 -13.29
CA ALA A 247 10.16 4.89 -12.81
C ALA A 247 11.14 6.07 -12.85
N GLU A 248 12.45 5.81 -12.78
CA GLU A 248 13.49 6.84 -12.95
C GLU A 248 13.50 7.45 -14.36
N ARG A 249 13.07 6.67 -15.36
CA ARG A 249 12.97 7.12 -16.76
C ARG A 249 11.53 6.95 -17.26
N PRO A 250 10.61 7.83 -16.89
CA PRO A 250 9.19 7.71 -17.18
C PRO A 250 8.84 7.51 -18.64
N ASP A 251 9.64 8.07 -19.57
CA ASP A 251 9.42 7.90 -21.00
C ASP A 251 9.67 6.49 -21.49
N SER A 252 10.45 5.68 -20.73
CA SER A 252 10.63 4.26 -21.01
C SER A 252 9.32 3.45 -20.87
N CYS A 253 8.35 3.98 -20.12
CA CYS A 253 7.07 3.33 -19.83
C CYS A 253 5.95 3.73 -20.81
N ARG A 254 6.22 4.66 -21.75
CA ARG A 254 5.24 5.19 -22.72
C ARG A 254 5.26 4.45 -24.04
N GLY A 255 4.20 4.67 -24.84
CA GLY A 255 4.19 4.37 -26.28
C GLY A 255 4.02 2.91 -26.62
N GLY A 256 3.31 2.13 -25.81
CA GLY A 256 2.98 0.74 -26.11
C GLY A 256 1.53 0.41 -25.84
N ASP A 257 0.99 -0.53 -26.61
CA ASP A 257 -0.30 -1.15 -26.36
C ASP A 257 -0.09 -2.35 -25.42
N TYR A 258 -0.39 -2.16 -24.15
CA TYR A 258 -0.18 -3.16 -23.11
C TYR A 258 -1.51 -3.69 -22.58
N SER A 259 -1.59 -5.00 -22.44
CA SER A 259 -2.71 -5.69 -21.80
C SER A 259 -2.39 -6.10 -20.36
N LEU A 260 -1.11 -6.24 -20.04
CA LEU A 260 -0.60 -6.72 -18.76
C LEU A 260 0.45 -5.73 -18.23
N VAL A 261 0.23 -5.18 -17.04
CA VAL A 261 1.14 -4.20 -16.42
C VAL A 261 1.44 -4.61 -14.99
N HIS A 262 2.72 -4.67 -14.64
CA HIS A 262 3.19 -4.86 -13.28
C HIS A 262 4.08 -3.68 -12.87
N CYS A 263 3.68 -2.97 -11.82
CA CYS A 263 4.42 -1.85 -11.25
C CYS A 263 5.00 -2.27 -9.91
N SER A 264 6.32 -2.41 -9.86
CA SER A 264 7.05 -2.88 -8.69
C SER A 264 7.53 -1.71 -7.82
N GLU A 265 7.36 -1.83 -6.50
CA GLU A 265 7.79 -0.88 -5.48
C GLU A 265 7.22 0.53 -5.66
N VAL A 266 5.93 0.64 -6.02
CA VAL A 266 5.24 1.92 -6.34
C VAL A 266 5.30 2.92 -5.18
N GLY A 267 5.23 2.46 -3.93
CA GLY A 267 5.24 3.34 -2.74
C GLY A 267 6.55 4.09 -2.53
N VAL A 268 7.66 3.61 -3.12
CA VAL A 268 8.98 4.25 -3.01
C VAL A 268 9.39 5.02 -4.27
N TRP A 269 8.51 5.12 -5.28
CA TRP A 269 8.78 5.93 -6.46
C TRP A 269 8.87 7.41 -6.10
N ARG A 270 9.91 8.08 -6.59
CA ARG A 270 10.15 9.49 -6.34
C ARG A 270 9.60 10.34 -7.46
N LYS A 271 9.22 11.57 -7.13
CA LYS A 271 8.94 12.62 -8.13
C LYS A 271 10.22 12.87 -8.92
N THR A 272 10.13 12.80 -10.24
CA THR A 272 11.21 13.19 -11.17
C THR A 272 10.91 14.57 -11.76
N LEU A 273 11.91 15.20 -12.42
CA LEU A 273 11.71 16.47 -13.12
C LEU A 273 10.51 16.40 -14.08
N GLY A 274 9.42 17.05 -13.69
CA GLY A 274 8.21 17.20 -14.48
C GLY A 274 7.20 16.04 -14.39
N LYS A 275 7.42 14.98 -13.59
CA LYS A 275 6.47 13.86 -13.47
C LYS A 275 6.36 13.31 -12.06
N THR A 276 5.13 13.14 -11.61
CA THR A 276 4.79 12.44 -10.36
C THR A 276 4.63 10.94 -10.61
N PRO A 277 4.68 10.08 -9.56
CA PRO A 277 4.32 8.67 -9.67
C PRO A 277 2.96 8.45 -10.32
N GLU A 278 1.97 9.28 -10.00
CA GLU A 278 0.62 9.26 -10.59
C GLU A 278 0.63 9.49 -12.10
N ASP A 279 1.46 10.41 -12.59
CA ASP A 279 1.57 10.69 -14.02
C ASP A 279 2.20 9.52 -14.79
N ILE A 280 3.18 8.85 -14.16
CA ILE A 280 3.82 7.65 -14.72
C ILE A 280 2.79 6.53 -14.84
N LEU A 281 2.07 6.24 -13.77
CA LEU A 281 1.05 5.19 -13.72
C LEU A 281 -0.10 5.47 -14.67
N ARG A 282 -0.61 6.71 -14.70
CA ARG A 282 -1.65 7.10 -15.64
C ARG A 282 -1.20 6.88 -17.08
N SER A 283 0.02 7.29 -17.41
CA SER A 283 0.57 7.13 -18.75
C SER A 283 0.79 5.67 -19.16
N ALA A 284 1.17 4.81 -18.20
CA ALA A 284 1.46 3.40 -18.46
C ALA A 284 0.19 2.52 -18.48
N CYS A 285 -0.83 2.87 -17.68
CA CYS A 285 -1.99 2.01 -17.44
C CYS A 285 -3.27 2.46 -18.14
N SER A 286 -3.36 3.72 -18.62
CA SER A 286 -4.59 4.26 -19.21
C SER A 286 -5.05 3.52 -20.48
N GLY A 287 -4.14 2.89 -21.20
CA GLY A 287 -4.45 2.08 -22.39
C GLY A 287 -4.88 0.64 -22.09
N VAL A 288 -4.78 0.20 -20.84
CA VAL A 288 -5.14 -1.18 -20.48
C VAL A 288 -6.65 -1.31 -20.37
N LEU A 289 -7.26 -2.03 -21.31
CA LEU A 289 -8.71 -2.20 -21.39
C LEU A 289 -9.30 -2.88 -20.15
N LEU A 290 -10.54 -2.52 -19.80
CA LEU A 290 -11.31 -3.17 -18.74
C LEU A 290 -12.04 -4.41 -19.30
N GLN A 291 -11.27 -5.44 -19.64
CA GLN A 291 -11.77 -6.69 -20.20
C GLN A 291 -11.08 -7.90 -19.58
N PRO A 292 -11.67 -9.11 -19.69
CA PRO A 292 -11.01 -10.33 -19.23
C PRO A 292 -9.63 -10.51 -19.83
N MET A 293 -8.72 -11.15 -19.08
CA MET A 293 -7.33 -11.40 -19.44
C MET A 293 -6.45 -10.15 -19.52
N THR A 294 -6.89 -8.99 -19.02
CA THR A 294 -6.04 -7.85 -18.77
C THR A 294 -5.66 -7.74 -17.30
N MET A 295 -4.46 -7.23 -17.02
CA MET A 295 -3.92 -7.22 -15.67
C MET A 295 -3.19 -5.91 -15.36
N ILE A 296 -3.47 -5.32 -14.21
CA ILE A 296 -2.63 -4.29 -13.58
C ILE A 296 -2.40 -4.71 -12.13
N VAL A 297 -1.14 -4.83 -11.76
CA VAL A 297 -0.72 -5.06 -10.37
C VAL A 297 0.19 -3.93 -9.92
N TYR A 298 -0.19 -3.26 -8.85
CA TYR A 298 0.66 -2.36 -8.10
C TYR A 298 1.18 -3.11 -6.88
N GLU A 299 2.48 -3.20 -6.74
CA GLU A 299 3.09 -3.89 -5.62
C GLU A 299 4.08 -2.96 -4.92
N SER A 300 4.09 -2.95 -3.58
CA SER A 300 5.08 -2.22 -2.79
C SER A 300 5.17 -2.70 -1.34
N THR A 301 6.34 -2.46 -0.74
CA THR A 301 6.44 -2.19 0.69
C THR A 301 5.86 -0.82 0.99
N ALA A 302 5.45 -0.57 2.22
CA ALA A 302 4.98 0.74 2.63
C ALA A 302 6.12 1.76 2.70
N ASN A 303 5.82 3.02 2.41
CA ASN A 303 6.75 4.13 2.51
C ASN A 303 6.05 5.38 3.06
N GLY A 304 5.56 5.29 4.29
CA GLY A 304 4.82 6.36 4.94
C GLY A 304 3.39 6.55 4.44
N THR A 305 2.69 7.45 5.09
CA THR A 305 1.32 7.84 4.76
C THR A 305 1.31 9.02 3.79
N GLY A 306 0.20 9.18 3.03
CA GLY A 306 -0.05 10.35 2.18
C GLY A 306 0.54 10.28 0.77
N ASN A 307 1.39 9.30 0.45
CA ASN A 307 1.84 9.08 -0.94
C ASN A 307 0.73 8.44 -1.80
N PHE A 308 0.95 8.35 -3.10
CA PHE A 308 -0.01 7.76 -4.04
C PHE A 308 -0.41 6.33 -3.64
N PHE A 309 0.57 5.46 -3.38
CA PHE A 309 0.31 4.05 -3.09
C PHE A 309 -0.55 3.88 -1.83
N HIS A 310 -0.27 4.65 -0.77
CA HIS A 310 -1.09 4.65 0.43
C HIS A 310 -2.54 5.10 0.15
N ARG A 311 -2.73 6.23 -0.56
CA ARG A 311 -4.08 6.72 -0.89
C ARG A 311 -4.88 5.72 -1.73
N GLU A 312 -4.25 5.11 -2.73
CA GLU A 312 -4.89 4.12 -3.59
C GLU A 312 -5.22 2.82 -2.83
N TYR A 313 -4.30 2.37 -1.95
CA TYR A 313 -4.54 1.21 -1.09
C TYR A 313 -5.71 1.44 -0.13
N GLU A 314 -5.78 2.59 0.51
CA GLU A 314 -6.89 2.97 1.38
C GLU A 314 -8.22 3.12 0.60
N ALA A 315 -8.19 3.68 -0.60
CA ALA A 315 -9.37 3.73 -1.47
C ALA A 315 -9.84 2.32 -1.84
N ALA A 316 -8.91 1.42 -2.16
CA ALA A 316 -9.22 0.02 -2.46
C ALA A 316 -9.83 -0.71 -1.24
N ARG A 317 -9.30 -0.49 -0.04
CA ARG A 317 -9.88 -1.06 1.20
C ARG A 317 -11.32 -0.61 1.46
N ARG A 318 -11.65 0.62 1.08
CA ARG A 318 -13.00 1.19 1.22
C ARG A 318 -13.94 0.85 0.06
N GLY A 319 -13.48 0.05 -0.92
CA GLY A 319 -14.26 -0.25 -2.13
C GLY A 319 -14.45 0.95 -3.07
N GLN A 320 -13.60 1.96 -2.97
CA GLN A 320 -13.65 3.21 -3.76
C GLN A 320 -12.63 3.22 -4.90
N SER A 321 -11.99 2.10 -5.18
CA SER A 321 -11.04 1.90 -6.26
C SER A 321 -11.44 0.71 -7.11
N GLN A 322 -10.96 0.68 -8.36
CA GLN A 322 -11.06 -0.51 -9.21
C GLN A 322 -10.12 -1.66 -8.76
N PHE A 323 -9.18 -1.37 -7.87
CA PHE A 323 -8.20 -2.34 -7.39
C PHE A 323 -8.74 -3.12 -6.19
N ARG A 324 -8.42 -4.42 -6.18
CA ARG A 324 -8.61 -5.27 -5.00
C ARG A 324 -7.39 -5.14 -4.10
N PRO A 325 -7.54 -4.80 -2.81
CA PRO A 325 -6.41 -4.73 -1.89
C PRO A 325 -6.00 -6.13 -1.45
N MET A 326 -4.70 -6.34 -1.29
CA MET A 326 -4.12 -7.53 -0.69
C MET A 326 -2.94 -7.15 0.19
N PHE A 327 -2.81 -7.83 1.32
CA PHE A 327 -1.68 -7.69 2.23
C PHE A 327 -1.00 -9.02 2.48
N VAL A 328 0.34 -8.99 2.51
CA VAL A 328 1.19 -10.13 2.89
C VAL A 328 2.03 -9.72 4.10
N SER A 329 1.72 -10.32 5.24
CA SER A 329 2.44 -10.12 6.50
C SER A 329 3.74 -10.93 6.54
N TRP A 330 4.68 -10.48 7.39
CA TRP A 330 5.97 -11.16 7.56
C TRP A 330 5.81 -12.60 8.08
N TYR A 331 4.87 -12.86 9.01
CA TYR A 331 4.67 -14.20 9.60
C TYR A 331 3.99 -15.21 8.65
N GLU A 332 3.54 -14.78 7.47
CA GLU A 332 3.11 -15.69 6.41
C GLU A 332 4.28 -16.25 5.58
N ILE A 333 5.49 -15.74 5.79
CA ILE A 333 6.68 -16.03 4.98
C ILE A 333 7.58 -17.03 5.73
N ASP A 334 7.72 -18.23 5.19
CA ASP A 334 8.41 -19.36 5.85
C ASP A 334 9.83 -19.05 6.35
N GLN A 335 10.57 -18.16 5.64
CA GLN A 335 11.91 -17.77 6.05
C GLN A 335 11.97 -16.95 7.34
N TYR A 336 10.83 -16.43 7.83
CA TYR A 336 10.72 -15.64 9.05
C TYR A 336 10.15 -16.50 10.19
N SER A 337 10.71 -17.68 10.37
CA SER A 337 10.42 -18.60 11.47
C SER A 337 11.70 -19.28 11.95
N LEU A 338 11.79 -19.56 13.25
CA LEU A 338 12.86 -20.35 13.86
C LEU A 338 12.28 -21.70 14.28
N PRO A 339 12.93 -22.82 13.94
CA PRO A 339 12.51 -24.10 14.45
C PRO A 339 12.67 -24.12 15.99
N LEU A 340 11.64 -24.58 16.69
CA LEU A 340 11.63 -24.71 18.14
C LEU A 340 11.53 -26.18 18.54
N ASP A 341 12.27 -26.58 19.55
CA ASP A 341 12.05 -27.86 20.24
C ASP A 341 10.87 -27.78 21.24
N GLU A 342 10.51 -28.88 21.84
CA GLU A 342 9.39 -28.97 22.78
C GLU A 342 9.61 -28.10 24.03
N GLU A 343 10.82 -28.07 24.54
CA GLU A 343 11.18 -27.29 25.74
C GLU A 343 11.09 -25.77 25.44
N GLU A 344 11.52 -25.34 24.26
CA GLU A 344 11.45 -23.96 23.84
C GLU A 344 10.00 -23.51 23.64
N ARG A 345 9.13 -24.36 23.08
CA ARG A 345 7.68 -24.10 22.99
C ARG A 345 7.04 -23.98 24.35
N LEU A 346 7.37 -24.89 25.29
CA LEU A 346 6.89 -24.85 26.65
C LEU A 346 7.36 -23.61 27.44
N ARG A 347 8.51 -23.03 27.08
CA ARG A 347 8.98 -21.76 27.65
C ARG A 347 8.30 -20.54 27.06
N LEU A 348 8.00 -20.58 25.76
CA LEU A 348 7.41 -19.42 25.04
C LEU A 348 5.90 -19.30 25.28
N ALA A 349 5.16 -20.41 25.37
CA ALA A 349 3.71 -20.41 25.52
C ALA A 349 3.20 -19.66 26.77
N PRO A 350 3.77 -19.81 27.98
CA PRO A 350 3.38 -19.01 29.14
C PRO A 350 3.63 -17.51 28.97
N ARG A 351 4.77 -17.15 28.36
CA ARG A 351 5.10 -15.76 28.06
C ARG A 351 4.09 -15.14 27.09
N LEU A 352 3.63 -15.90 26.11
CA LEU A 352 2.56 -15.49 25.21
C LEU A 352 1.22 -15.36 25.96
N GLY A 353 0.87 -16.35 26.77
CA GLY A 353 -0.37 -16.38 27.55
C GLY A 353 -0.51 -15.22 28.54
N SER A 354 0.60 -14.69 29.08
CA SER A 354 0.59 -13.53 29.97
C SER A 354 0.10 -12.24 29.28
N GLY A 355 0.11 -12.18 27.97
CA GLY A 355 -0.44 -11.06 27.19
C GLY A 355 -1.93 -11.18 26.86
N ARG A 356 -2.57 -12.29 27.19
CA ARG A 356 -3.98 -12.56 26.90
C ARG A 356 -4.90 -11.57 27.62
N GLY A 357 -5.80 -10.92 26.87
CA GLY A 357 -6.81 -10.04 27.46
C GLY A 357 -6.34 -8.64 27.84
N SER A 358 -5.10 -8.27 27.53
CA SER A 358 -4.71 -6.87 27.62
C SER A 358 -5.28 -6.11 26.42
N GLU A 359 -6.14 -5.13 26.68
CA GLU A 359 -6.68 -4.20 25.66
C GLU A 359 -5.60 -3.21 25.13
N ALA A 360 -4.34 -3.41 25.53
CA ALA A 360 -3.26 -2.55 25.11
C ALA A 360 -3.16 -2.54 23.56
N ALA A 361 -3.16 -1.34 23.01
CA ALA A 361 -2.94 -1.12 21.59
C ALA A 361 -1.66 -1.84 21.13
N PRO A 362 -1.58 -2.33 19.89
CA PRO A 362 -0.46 -3.15 19.38
C PRO A 362 0.91 -2.46 19.34
N ASN A 363 1.15 -1.51 20.20
CA ASN A 363 2.21 -0.52 20.29
C ASN A 363 3.14 -0.69 21.42
N ASP A 364 2.91 -1.67 22.22
CA ASP A 364 3.43 -1.52 23.53
C ASP A 364 4.90 -1.94 23.66
N ARG A 365 5.76 -0.92 23.62
CA ARG A 365 7.14 -1.03 24.08
C ARG A 365 7.21 -1.43 25.57
N GLU A 366 6.17 -1.09 26.33
CA GLU A 366 6.10 -1.27 27.78
C GLU A 366 5.50 -2.64 28.15
N GLN A 367 4.79 -3.30 27.19
CA GLN A 367 4.20 -4.64 27.41
C GLN A 367 4.44 -5.60 26.22
N PRO A 368 5.66 -6.09 26.03
CA PRO A 368 5.98 -7.00 24.92
C PRO A 368 5.05 -8.21 24.81
N GLY A 369 4.46 -8.66 25.92
CA GLY A 369 3.51 -9.77 25.95
C GLY A 369 2.22 -9.50 25.19
N SER A 370 1.66 -8.29 25.26
CA SER A 370 0.42 -7.94 24.57
C SER A 370 0.59 -7.87 23.06
N TYR A 371 1.74 -7.36 22.59
CA TYR A 371 2.03 -7.36 21.15
C TYR A 371 2.23 -8.77 20.60
N LEU A 372 2.91 -9.66 21.32
CA LEU A 372 3.07 -11.07 20.92
C LEU A 372 1.71 -11.79 20.88
N TRP A 373 0.83 -11.50 21.83
CA TRP A 373 -0.52 -12.03 21.82
C TRP A 373 -1.32 -11.55 20.62
N TRP A 374 -1.25 -10.26 20.29
CA TRP A 374 -1.88 -9.71 19.10
C TRP A 374 -1.36 -10.37 17.80
N LEU A 375 -0.05 -10.60 17.67
CA LEU A 375 0.52 -11.37 16.55
C LEU A 375 -0.03 -12.80 16.49
N TRP A 376 -0.16 -13.42 17.65
CA TRP A 376 -0.77 -14.74 17.78
C TRP A 376 -2.22 -14.75 17.28
N GLU A 377 -3.04 -13.80 17.68
CA GLU A 377 -4.42 -13.66 17.21
C GLU A 377 -4.49 -13.43 15.70
N LYS A 378 -3.50 -12.76 15.11
CA LYS A 378 -3.36 -12.59 13.65
C LYS A 378 -2.95 -13.88 12.92
N GLY A 379 -2.57 -14.93 13.63
CA GLY A 379 -2.24 -16.25 13.06
C GLY A 379 -0.76 -16.59 13.01
N ALA A 380 0.12 -15.83 13.69
CA ALA A 380 1.52 -16.20 13.84
C ALA A 380 1.67 -17.50 14.63
N THR A 381 2.70 -18.30 14.31
CA THR A 381 3.08 -19.51 15.08
C THR A 381 4.08 -19.16 16.16
N LEU A 382 4.31 -20.04 17.12
CA LEU A 382 5.37 -19.87 18.13
C LEU A 382 6.75 -19.74 17.46
N GLU A 383 7.00 -20.46 16.39
CA GLU A 383 8.22 -20.41 15.59
C GLU A 383 8.41 -19.04 14.93
N ALA A 384 7.33 -18.44 14.42
CA ALA A 384 7.35 -17.07 13.88
C ALA A 384 7.56 -16.04 15.00
N LEU A 385 6.90 -16.21 16.15
CA LEU A 385 7.10 -15.34 17.31
C LEU A 385 8.53 -15.42 17.86
N ALA A 386 9.14 -16.61 17.89
CA ALA A 386 10.54 -16.78 18.27
C ALA A 386 11.47 -16.02 17.32
N TRP A 387 11.24 -16.11 16.02
CA TRP A 387 11.96 -15.33 15.03
C TRP A 387 11.78 -13.82 15.28
N TYR A 388 10.54 -13.38 15.51
CA TYR A 388 10.25 -11.98 15.79
C TYR A 388 11.01 -11.47 17.01
N ILE A 389 11.01 -12.20 18.11
CA ILE A 389 11.73 -11.84 19.36
C ILE A 389 13.23 -11.70 19.09
N SER A 390 13.81 -12.64 18.35
CA SER A 390 15.23 -12.62 17.97
C SER A 390 15.55 -11.43 17.06
N GLU A 391 14.76 -11.21 16.03
CA GLU A 391 14.97 -10.14 15.07
C GLU A 391 14.76 -8.76 15.69
N ARG A 392 13.71 -8.61 16.55
CA ARG A 392 13.39 -7.36 17.25
C ARG A 392 14.54 -6.81 18.07
N SER A 393 15.38 -7.68 18.62
CA SER A 393 16.56 -7.28 19.42
C SER A 393 17.61 -6.50 18.61
N LYS A 394 17.59 -6.61 17.29
CA LYS A 394 18.52 -5.91 16.38
C LYS A 394 18.09 -4.48 16.05
N TYR A 395 16.85 -4.10 16.37
CA TYR A 395 16.29 -2.80 16.06
C TYR A 395 16.17 -1.94 17.32
N SER A 396 16.54 -0.67 17.20
CA SER A 396 16.46 0.30 18.31
C SER A 396 15.03 0.56 18.76
N ASP A 397 14.07 0.49 17.84
CA ASP A 397 12.65 0.67 18.13
C ASP A 397 11.75 -0.25 17.29
N HIS A 398 10.51 -0.40 17.75
CA HIS A 398 9.51 -1.23 17.07
C HIS A 398 9.17 -0.71 15.67
N GLY A 399 9.09 0.60 15.51
CA GLY A 399 8.69 1.22 14.25
C GLY A 399 9.64 0.92 13.11
N LEU A 400 10.95 0.89 13.39
CA LEU A 400 11.96 0.51 12.39
C LEU A 400 11.79 -0.94 11.93
N MET A 401 11.51 -1.86 12.86
CA MET A 401 11.24 -3.25 12.49
C MET A 401 9.93 -3.39 11.72
N ALA A 402 8.87 -2.76 12.17
CA ALA A 402 7.56 -2.83 11.53
C ALA A 402 7.52 -2.22 10.12
N SER A 403 8.40 -1.27 9.82
CA SER A 403 8.55 -0.75 8.46
C SER A 403 9.11 -1.77 7.46
N GLU A 404 9.91 -2.72 7.94
CA GLU A 404 10.51 -3.79 7.14
C GLU A 404 9.65 -5.06 7.16
N TYR A 405 9.09 -5.38 8.33
CA TYR A 405 8.32 -6.58 8.65
C TYR A 405 6.96 -6.21 9.25
N PRO A 406 6.06 -5.63 8.46
CA PRO A 406 4.75 -5.23 8.98
C PRO A 406 3.88 -6.44 9.28
N SER A 407 3.14 -6.35 10.38
CA SER A 407 2.25 -7.42 10.85
C SER A 407 0.84 -7.27 10.32
N ASP A 408 0.42 -6.03 10.04
CA ASP A 408 -0.80 -5.73 9.29
C ASP A 408 -0.61 -4.51 8.38
N ASP A 409 -1.62 -4.24 7.57
CA ASP A 409 -1.59 -3.17 6.58
C ASP A 409 -1.63 -1.76 7.19
N VAL A 410 -2.16 -1.63 8.40
CA VAL A 410 -2.15 -0.36 9.13
C VAL A 410 -0.75 -0.09 9.67
N GLU A 411 -0.15 -1.06 10.37
CA GLU A 411 1.21 -0.97 10.89
C GLU A 411 2.24 -0.68 9.78
N ALA A 412 2.05 -1.29 8.61
CA ALA A 412 2.93 -1.10 7.46
C ALA A 412 3.14 0.37 7.10
N PHE A 413 2.06 1.13 6.91
CA PHE A 413 2.15 2.53 6.51
C PHE A 413 2.62 3.47 7.61
N VAL A 414 2.39 3.08 8.82
CA VAL A 414 2.51 3.88 10.00
C VAL A 414 3.93 4.02 10.45
N HIS A 415 4.67 2.95 10.40
CA HIS A 415 6.06 2.92 10.81
C HIS A 415 7.04 3.24 9.69
N SER A 416 6.59 3.30 8.44
CA SER A 416 7.42 3.70 7.32
C SER A 416 7.39 5.24 7.12
N GLY A 417 8.56 5.85 7.08
CA GLY A 417 8.74 7.30 6.88
C GLY A 417 9.23 8.05 8.14
N ALA A 418 10.00 9.13 7.94
CA ALA A 418 10.46 9.99 9.05
C ALA A 418 9.27 10.71 9.68
N ARG A 419 9.09 10.59 11.00
CA ARG A 419 8.00 11.20 11.75
C ARG A 419 8.52 11.93 12.98
N VAL A 420 7.87 13.05 13.28
CA VAL A 420 8.15 13.87 14.45
C VAL A 420 7.26 13.43 15.64
N PHE A 421 6.04 12.97 15.39
CA PHE A 421 5.05 12.65 16.42
C PHE A 421 4.83 11.15 16.58
N ASP A 422 4.61 10.72 17.82
CA ASP A 422 4.17 9.36 18.15
C ASP A 422 2.84 9.06 17.45
N ARG A 423 2.83 7.97 16.74
CA ARG A 423 1.75 7.61 15.85
C ARG A 423 0.47 7.19 16.55
N TYR A 424 0.58 6.48 17.62
CA TYR A 424 -0.58 5.93 18.32
C TYR A 424 -1.34 7.06 19.00
N ARG A 425 -0.60 8.05 19.48
CA ARG A 425 -1.21 9.30 19.92
C ARG A 425 -1.89 10.01 18.77
N VAL A 426 -1.29 10.03 17.58
CA VAL A 426 -1.91 10.61 16.38
C VAL A 426 -3.17 9.83 15.97
N GLU A 427 -3.15 8.51 15.97
CA GLU A 427 -4.34 7.71 15.65
C GLU A 427 -5.43 7.79 16.74
N ALA A 428 -5.07 7.82 18.01
CA ALA A 428 -6.00 8.07 19.09
C ALA A 428 -6.67 9.45 18.97
N LEU A 429 -5.88 10.48 18.64
CA LEU A 429 -6.40 11.82 18.35
C LEU A 429 -7.32 11.81 17.12
N ARG A 430 -6.95 11.08 16.06
CA ARG A 430 -7.78 10.94 14.86
C ARG A 430 -9.13 10.27 15.16
N ALA A 431 -9.14 9.25 15.98
CA ALA A 431 -10.37 8.58 16.41
C ALA A 431 -11.27 9.50 17.25
N ALA A 432 -10.69 10.47 17.97
CA ALA A 432 -11.40 11.46 18.74
C ALA A 432 -11.87 12.69 17.90
N CYS A 433 -11.42 12.82 16.63
CA CYS A 433 -11.85 13.92 15.78
C CYS A 433 -13.33 13.79 15.39
N THR A 434 -14.04 14.91 15.50
CA THR A 434 -15.43 15.03 15.08
C THR A 434 -15.57 15.92 13.84
N ALA A 435 -16.69 15.81 13.13
CA ALA A 435 -16.99 16.74 12.06
C ALA A 435 -17.21 18.15 12.64
N PRO A 436 -16.87 19.25 11.90
CA PRO A 436 -17.16 20.61 12.36
C PRO A 436 -18.67 20.81 12.50
N ALA A 437 -19.07 21.52 13.56
CA ALA A 437 -20.46 21.85 13.84
C ALA A 437 -21.04 22.86 12.83
N ALA A 438 -20.19 23.76 12.29
CA ALA A 438 -20.57 24.73 11.28
C ALA A 438 -19.43 25.04 10.31
N ARG A 439 -19.79 25.50 9.10
CA ARG A 439 -18.89 26.11 8.14
C ARG A 439 -19.35 27.51 7.78
N GLY A 440 -18.43 28.42 7.54
CA GLY A 440 -18.75 29.79 7.21
C GLY A 440 -17.54 30.69 7.07
N GLU A 441 -17.78 31.99 7.24
CA GLU A 441 -16.74 33.01 7.30
C GLU A 441 -16.78 33.72 8.63
N ILE A 442 -15.63 34.11 9.16
CA ILE A 442 -15.51 35.03 10.32
C ILE A 442 -15.22 36.40 9.71
N ASP A 443 -16.22 37.27 9.72
CA ASP A 443 -16.12 38.58 9.10
C ASP A 443 -16.94 39.65 9.83
N VAL A 444 -16.76 40.89 9.39
CA VAL A 444 -17.52 42.04 9.93
C VAL A 444 -18.93 42.02 9.39
N THR A 445 -19.92 42.07 10.27
CA THR A 445 -21.33 42.10 9.90
C THR A 445 -21.75 43.48 9.39
N GLY A 446 -22.44 43.53 8.25
CA GLY A 446 -23.12 44.75 7.76
C GLY A 446 -22.28 45.72 6.93
N ALA A 447 -21.02 45.50 6.71
CA ALA A 447 -20.21 46.37 5.86
C ALA A 447 -19.74 45.60 4.60
N GLY A 448 -19.99 46.13 3.44
CA GLY A 448 -19.50 45.61 2.15
C GLY A 448 -17.98 45.73 1.98
N TYR A 449 -17.21 45.63 3.02
CA TYR A 449 -15.75 45.73 3.04
C TYR A 449 -15.15 44.35 3.15
N ALA A 450 -15.16 43.62 2.08
CA ALA A 450 -14.70 42.25 2.08
C ALA A 450 -13.26 42.09 2.63
N GLU A 451 -12.36 43.06 2.49
CA GLU A 451 -10.93 42.78 2.70
C GLU A 451 -10.15 43.85 3.49
N GLY A 452 -10.74 44.98 3.83
CA GLY A 452 -10.11 45.99 4.71
C GLY A 452 -8.82 46.62 4.20
N ILE A 453 -8.45 46.42 2.94
CA ILE A 453 -7.16 46.81 2.36
C ILE A 453 -6.99 48.35 2.34
N TYR A 454 -8.08 49.07 2.17
CA TYR A 454 -8.10 50.53 2.08
C TYR A 454 -8.46 51.25 3.39
N LEU A 455 -8.59 50.51 4.49
CA LEU A 455 -8.98 51.08 5.78
C LEU A 455 -7.75 51.52 6.58
N SER A 456 -7.87 52.61 7.30
CA SER A 456 -6.88 53.02 8.29
C SER A 456 -6.86 52.05 9.48
N ASP A 457 -5.77 52.00 10.23
CA ASP A 457 -5.64 51.11 11.39
C ASP A 457 -6.67 51.44 12.49
N ARG A 458 -7.12 52.68 12.59
CA ARG A 458 -8.19 53.08 13.47
C ARG A 458 -9.53 52.47 13.07
N GLU A 459 -9.83 52.49 11.79
CA GLU A 459 -11.06 51.89 11.25
C GLU A 459 -11.02 50.36 11.39
N ARG A 460 -9.89 49.75 11.10
CA ARG A 460 -9.70 48.30 11.30
C ARG A 460 -9.92 47.89 12.75
N ARG A 461 -9.35 48.63 13.72
CA ARG A 461 -9.59 48.36 15.16
C ARG A 461 -11.06 48.50 15.56
N ALA A 462 -11.78 49.47 14.98
CA ALA A 462 -13.19 49.63 15.23
C ALA A 462 -14.02 48.47 14.66
N LEU A 463 -13.66 47.98 13.48
CA LEU A 463 -14.33 46.86 12.81
C LEU A 463 -14.10 45.52 13.53
N LEU A 464 -12.94 45.30 14.14
CA LEU A 464 -12.69 44.07 14.93
C LEU A 464 -13.65 43.86 16.09
N ARG A 465 -14.34 44.94 16.56
CA ARG A 465 -15.38 44.85 17.59
C ARG A 465 -16.73 44.38 17.05
N GLN A 466 -16.90 44.30 15.73
CA GLN A 466 -18.13 43.95 15.02
C GLN A 466 -18.01 42.66 14.24
N VAL A 467 -16.97 41.87 14.54
CA VAL A 467 -16.72 40.57 13.87
C VAL A 467 -17.67 39.52 14.42
N ASP A 468 -18.28 38.77 13.53
CA ASP A 468 -19.14 37.63 13.87
C ASP A 468 -18.93 36.47 12.91
N PHE A 469 -19.50 35.31 13.24
CA PHE A 469 -19.49 34.14 12.37
C PHE A 469 -20.71 34.16 11.44
N ILE A 470 -20.46 34.12 10.15
CA ILE A 470 -21.47 34.10 9.09
C ILE A 470 -21.53 32.67 8.50
N PRO A 471 -22.63 31.92 8.78
CA PRO A 471 -22.77 30.57 8.24
C PRO A 471 -22.83 30.60 6.71
N LEU A 472 -21.93 29.82 6.06
CA LEU A 472 -21.84 29.72 4.60
C LEU A 472 -21.27 28.34 4.23
N GLY A 473 -22.01 27.52 3.48
CA GLY A 473 -21.61 26.15 3.15
C GLY A 473 -20.28 26.04 2.39
N SER A 474 -19.93 27.07 1.59
CA SER A 474 -18.66 27.18 0.87
C SER A 474 -17.58 27.96 1.64
N GLY A 475 -17.86 28.39 2.89
CA GLY A 475 -16.93 29.17 3.70
C GLY A 475 -15.67 28.40 4.09
N GLY A 476 -14.56 29.12 4.22
CA GLY A 476 -13.25 28.59 4.52
C GLY A 476 -13.04 28.17 5.97
N TRP A 477 -13.83 28.72 6.90
CA TRP A 477 -13.75 28.39 8.32
C TRP A 477 -14.56 27.13 8.66
N GLN A 478 -13.95 26.27 9.46
CA GLN A 478 -14.57 25.14 10.12
C GLN A 478 -14.62 25.42 11.61
N ILE A 479 -15.83 25.40 12.18
CA ILE A 479 -16.07 25.72 13.59
C ILE A 479 -16.57 24.46 14.30
N TRP A 480 -15.90 24.04 15.35
CA TRP A 480 -16.32 22.96 16.25
C TRP A 480 -17.04 23.50 17.47
N LYS A 481 -16.57 24.64 18.03
CA LYS A 481 -17.19 25.33 19.14
C LYS A 481 -17.16 26.85 18.91
N GLN A 482 -18.26 27.52 19.16
CA GLN A 482 -18.31 28.97 19.18
C GLN A 482 -17.66 29.51 20.46
N PRO A 483 -17.24 30.79 20.50
CA PRO A 483 -16.69 31.38 21.71
C PRO A 483 -17.71 31.28 22.86
N GLY A 484 -17.30 30.62 23.93
CA GLY A 484 -18.14 30.44 25.13
C GLY A 484 -17.96 31.54 26.12
N VAL A 485 -19.08 32.01 26.70
CA VAL A 485 -19.07 32.83 27.89
C VAL A 485 -19.24 31.89 29.08
N ASP A 486 -18.11 31.43 29.63
CA ASP A 486 -18.13 30.64 30.86
C ASP A 486 -17.68 31.55 32.02
N PRO A 487 -18.62 32.01 32.89
CA PRO A 487 -18.31 32.94 33.98
C PRO A 487 -17.35 32.37 35.03
N GLY A 488 -17.14 31.04 35.04
CA GLY A 488 -16.26 30.33 35.99
C GLY A 488 -14.84 30.12 35.49
N CYS A 489 -14.55 30.37 34.21
CA CYS A 489 -13.24 30.12 33.64
C CYS A 489 -12.36 31.39 33.71
N MET A 490 -11.56 31.51 34.77
CA MET A 490 -10.60 32.61 35.01
C MET A 490 -9.23 32.39 34.37
N ILE A 491 -9.16 31.78 33.18
CA ILE A 491 -7.89 31.59 32.48
C ILE A 491 -7.60 32.80 31.62
N SER A 492 -6.44 33.47 31.87
CA SER A 492 -5.91 34.49 30.95
C SER A 492 -5.60 33.84 29.61
N ASP A 493 -5.94 34.52 28.53
CA ASP A 493 -5.77 34.00 27.16
C ASP A 493 -6.41 32.60 26.99
N ARG A 494 -7.67 32.47 27.36
CA ARG A 494 -8.43 31.24 27.19
C ARG A 494 -8.30 30.70 25.75
N TYR A 495 -8.44 31.58 24.78
CA TYR A 495 -8.28 31.24 23.38
C TYR A 495 -6.91 31.65 22.86
N VAL A 496 -6.30 30.77 22.08
CA VAL A 496 -5.02 31.02 21.36
C VAL A 496 -5.23 30.75 19.88
N ALA A 497 -5.02 31.75 19.05
CA ALA A 497 -5.06 31.65 17.60
C ALA A 497 -3.63 31.53 17.07
N VAL A 498 -3.33 30.44 16.39
CA VAL A 498 -1.99 30.14 15.83
C VAL A 498 -2.06 30.25 14.32
N VAL A 499 -1.09 30.92 13.71
CA VAL A 499 -0.98 31.11 12.27
C VAL A 499 0.30 30.49 11.77
N ASP A 500 0.15 29.50 10.87
CA ASP A 500 1.21 28.96 10.04
C ASP A 500 1.14 29.61 8.65
N VAL A 501 2.23 30.22 8.23
CA VAL A 501 2.28 31.06 7.03
C VAL A 501 2.79 30.25 5.83
N GLY A 502 1.88 29.86 4.95
CA GLY A 502 2.19 29.20 3.68
C GLY A 502 2.39 30.17 2.52
N GLY A 503 2.31 29.63 1.32
CA GLY A 503 2.47 30.41 0.08
C GLY A 503 1.15 30.89 -0.53
N ARG A 504 1.26 31.81 -1.51
CA ARG A 504 0.12 32.43 -2.20
C ARG A 504 -0.50 31.55 -3.29
N SER A 505 0.27 30.66 -3.89
CA SER A 505 -0.15 29.88 -5.06
C SER A 505 -0.63 28.48 -4.66
N SER A 506 -1.50 27.89 -5.48
CA SER A 506 -1.95 26.50 -5.34
C SER A 506 -0.82 25.44 -5.42
N LYS A 507 0.40 25.87 -5.79
CA LYS A 507 1.60 25.02 -5.84
C LYS A 507 2.47 25.11 -4.57
N SER A 508 2.19 26.07 -3.68
CA SER A 508 2.89 26.28 -2.43
C SER A 508 2.16 25.60 -1.26
N ASP A 509 2.80 25.61 -0.09
CA ASP A 509 2.19 25.12 1.14
C ASP A 509 0.98 25.97 1.55
N TRP A 510 0.06 25.40 2.30
CA TRP A 510 -1.13 26.06 2.78
C TRP A 510 -0.81 27.03 3.92
N SER A 511 -1.45 28.21 3.90
CA SER A 511 -1.58 28.98 5.14
C SER A 511 -2.70 28.39 5.99
N VAL A 512 -2.46 28.28 7.30
CA VAL A 512 -3.41 27.70 8.25
C VAL A 512 -3.57 28.60 9.46
N ILE A 513 -4.82 28.79 9.91
CA ILE A 513 -5.13 29.44 11.18
C ILE A 513 -5.90 28.44 12.04
N VAL A 514 -5.42 28.16 13.24
CA VAL A 514 -6.07 27.25 14.20
C VAL A 514 -6.33 27.98 15.48
N VAL A 515 -7.55 27.87 16.02
CA VAL A 515 -7.90 28.44 17.33
C VAL A 515 -8.08 27.31 18.33
N PHE A 516 -7.39 27.42 19.45
CA PHE A 516 -7.46 26.50 20.58
C PHE A 516 -8.20 27.10 21.75
N ASP A 517 -9.08 26.33 22.40
CA ASP A 517 -9.63 26.61 23.74
C ASP A 517 -8.77 25.92 24.80
N ARG A 518 -8.23 26.68 25.72
CA ARG A 518 -7.40 26.21 26.84
C ARG A 518 -8.20 25.92 28.11
N ALA A 519 -9.51 26.18 28.13
CA ALA A 519 -10.34 25.96 29.32
C ALA A 519 -10.25 24.52 29.87
N PRO A 520 -10.21 23.44 29.04
CA PRO A 520 -10.08 22.09 29.55
C PRO A 520 -8.77 21.84 30.31
N MET A 521 -7.71 22.61 30.04
CA MET A 521 -6.43 22.47 30.75
C MET A 521 -6.53 22.78 32.25
N ALA A 522 -7.51 23.62 32.66
CA ALA A 522 -7.75 23.93 34.07
C ALA A 522 -8.22 22.71 34.88
N SER A 523 -8.82 21.73 34.23
CA SER A 523 -9.26 20.46 34.84
C SER A 523 -8.36 19.30 34.54
N GLY A 524 -7.13 19.52 34.03
CA GLY A 524 -6.15 18.50 33.71
C GLY A 524 -6.31 17.89 32.32
N GLY A 525 -7.18 18.43 31.46
CA GLY A 525 -7.32 18.04 30.05
C GLY A 525 -6.27 18.69 29.14
N GLY A 526 -6.35 18.42 27.85
CA GLY A 526 -5.55 19.08 26.81
C GLY A 526 -6.30 20.26 26.18
N PRO A 527 -5.60 21.15 25.43
CA PRO A 527 -6.27 22.20 24.67
C PRO A 527 -7.10 21.58 23.53
N GLU A 528 -8.27 22.13 23.25
CA GLU A 528 -9.16 21.67 22.19
C GLU A 528 -9.12 22.60 20.98
N VAL A 529 -9.08 22.05 19.76
CA VAL A 529 -9.26 22.83 18.53
C VAL A 529 -10.73 23.22 18.41
N VAL A 530 -11.02 24.52 18.37
CA VAL A 530 -12.38 25.05 18.28
C VAL A 530 -12.71 25.66 16.91
N ALA A 531 -11.70 26.12 16.17
CA ALA A 531 -11.85 26.61 14.81
C ALA A 531 -10.59 26.39 13.97
N GLN A 532 -10.79 26.25 12.68
CA GLN A 532 -9.69 26.14 11.70
C GLN A 532 -10.08 26.82 10.39
N TRP A 533 -9.11 27.51 9.81
CA TRP A 533 -9.12 27.96 8.42
C TRP A 533 -7.88 27.47 7.70
N ARG A 534 -8.01 27.13 6.42
CA ARG A 534 -6.91 26.71 5.55
C ARG A 534 -7.13 27.24 4.13
N GLY A 535 -6.13 27.88 3.58
CA GLY A 535 -6.23 28.43 2.22
C GLY A 535 -4.92 28.98 1.68
N HIS A 536 -4.93 29.39 0.42
CA HIS A 536 -3.89 30.20 -0.20
C HIS A 536 -4.42 31.64 -0.28
N THR A 537 -3.68 32.60 0.27
CA THR A 537 -4.11 34.00 0.30
C THR A 537 -2.90 34.91 0.39
N ASP A 538 -3.07 36.18 0.08
CA ASP A 538 -2.03 37.18 0.27
C ASP A 538 -1.79 37.44 1.78
N PHE A 539 -0.60 37.88 2.11
CA PHE A 539 -0.17 37.99 3.52
C PHE A 539 -0.92 39.10 4.30
N ASP A 540 -1.32 40.18 3.67
CA ASP A 540 -2.17 41.22 4.26
C ASP A 540 -3.58 40.70 4.55
N LEU A 541 -4.13 39.89 3.65
CA LEU A 541 -5.42 39.22 3.85
C LEU A 541 -5.32 38.15 4.92
N LEU A 542 -4.21 37.40 4.99
CA LEU A 542 -3.95 36.44 6.06
C LEU A 542 -3.89 37.13 7.42
N ALA A 543 -3.15 38.25 7.52
CA ALA A 543 -3.04 39.03 8.74
C ALA A 543 -4.43 39.53 9.20
N TRP A 544 -5.24 40.05 8.28
CA TRP A 544 -6.57 40.53 8.57
C TRP A 544 -7.51 39.40 8.98
N ARG A 545 -7.47 38.24 8.34
CA ARG A 545 -8.20 37.03 8.69
C ARG A 545 -7.86 36.53 10.09
N ALA A 546 -6.58 36.51 10.42
CA ALA A 546 -6.09 36.12 11.74
C ALA A 546 -6.57 37.07 12.84
N ALA A 547 -6.50 38.39 12.60
CA ALA A 547 -7.00 39.39 13.53
C ALA A 547 -8.52 39.28 13.76
N LYS A 548 -9.30 39.04 12.70
CA LYS A 548 -10.76 38.81 12.82
C LYS A 548 -11.08 37.57 13.65
N ALA A 549 -10.38 36.45 13.38
CA ALA A 549 -10.58 35.22 14.14
C ALA A 549 -10.22 35.39 15.61
N ALA A 550 -9.09 36.02 15.90
CA ALA A 550 -8.68 36.30 17.28
C ALA A 550 -9.66 37.24 18.01
N ALA A 551 -10.20 38.25 17.33
CA ALA A 551 -11.20 39.16 17.88
C ALA A 551 -12.53 38.42 18.16
N TYR A 552 -12.99 37.57 17.22
CA TYR A 552 -14.20 36.76 17.37
C TYR A 552 -14.13 35.84 18.61
N TYR A 553 -12.97 35.22 18.85
CA TYR A 553 -12.72 34.38 20.02
C TYR A 553 -12.29 35.19 21.26
N GLY A 554 -12.91 36.35 21.48
CA GLY A 554 -12.76 37.10 22.72
C GLY A 554 -11.38 37.72 22.95
N ASN A 555 -10.77 38.26 21.91
CA ASN A 555 -9.42 38.81 21.93
C ASN A 555 -8.34 37.76 22.25
N ALA A 556 -8.40 36.62 21.56
CA ALA A 556 -7.49 35.49 21.71
C ALA A 556 -6.01 35.92 21.59
N LEU A 557 -5.10 35.24 22.29
CA LEU A 557 -3.65 35.42 22.08
C LEU A 557 -3.30 34.99 20.66
N LEU A 558 -2.80 35.93 19.85
CA LEU A 558 -2.46 35.66 18.45
C LEU A 558 -0.98 35.33 18.32
N VAL A 559 -0.68 34.13 17.87
CA VAL A 559 0.67 33.59 17.69
C VAL A 559 0.94 33.39 16.20
N ILE A 560 2.01 33.93 15.68
CA ILE A 560 2.44 33.78 14.28
C ILE A 560 3.78 33.06 14.24
N GLU A 561 3.88 32.02 13.44
CA GLU A 561 5.12 31.29 13.26
C GLU A 561 6.21 32.18 12.62
N SER A 562 7.41 32.18 13.22
CA SER A 562 8.51 33.04 12.78
C SER A 562 9.46 32.38 11.76
N ASN A 563 9.37 31.09 11.51
CA ASN A 563 10.34 30.35 10.66
C ASN A 563 10.35 30.83 9.20
N THR A 564 9.21 31.24 8.68
CA THR A 564 9.10 31.85 7.34
C THR A 564 9.60 33.31 7.33
N LEU A 565 9.88 33.85 8.51
CA LEU A 565 10.31 35.22 8.72
C LEU A 565 11.83 35.37 8.52
N GLU A 566 12.59 34.28 8.62
CA GLU A 566 14.07 34.29 8.65
C GLU A 566 14.72 33.76 7.35
N THR A 567 13.98 33.07 6.48
CA THR A 567 14.53 32.50 5.24
C THR A 567 14.44 33.50 4.08
N ARG A 568 15.60 33.97 3.59
CA ARG A 568 15.73 34.65 2.30
C ARG A 568 15.54 33.62 1.18
N ASP A 569 14.37 33.61 0.58
CA ASP A 569 14.12 32.88 -0.66
C ASP A 569 14.47 33.81 -1.83
N PRO A 570 15.46 33.46 -2.69
CA PRO A 570 15.84 34.30 -3.82
C PRO A 570 14.70 34.61 -4.81
N ASP A 571 13.74 33.71 -4.93
CA ASP A 571 12.55 33.91 -5.78
C ASP A 571 11.46 34.79 -5.12
N ARG A 572 11.64 35.18 -3.86
CA ARG A 572 10.76 36.07 -3.09
C ARG A 572 11.28 37.49 -2.93
N ASP A 573 12.41 37.80 -3.53
CA ASP A 573 13.19 39.04 -3.29
C ASP A 573 12.62 40.28 -4.01
N THR A 574 11.44 40.22 -4.64
CA THR A 574 10.79 41.38 -5.25
C THR A 574 10.09 42.31 -4.26
N ASP A 575 9.77 41.84 -3.04
CA ASP A 575 9.07 42.63 -2.00
C ASP A 575 9.73 42.51 -0.62
N GLY A 576 11.01 42.77 -0.52
CA GLY A 576 11.85 42.65 0.69
C GLY A 576 11.10 42.72 2.03
N ASN A 577 11.21 41.64 2.84
CA ASN A 577 10.73 41.59 4.22
C ASN A 577 9.24 41.22 4.46
N GLN A 578 8.78 40.16 3.82
CA GLN A 578 7.35 39.72 3.88
C GLN A 578 6.86 39.34 5.29
N SER A 579 7.72 38.93 6.16
CA SER A 579 7.41 38.46 7.50
C SER A 579 7.25 39.59 8.49
N ASN A 580 8.10 40.57 8.39
CA ASN A 580 7.86 41.82 9.09
C ASN A 580 6.58 42.51 8.61
N PHE A 581 6.13 42.19 7.37
CA PHE A 581 4.91 42.74 6.83
C PHE A 581 3.67 42.29 7.59
N ILE A 582 3.50 40.99 7.88
CA ILE A 582 2.34 40.48 8.66
C ILE A 582 2.36 41.07 10.07
N LEU A 583 3.50 41.04 10.75
CA LEU A 583 3.65 41.58 12.10
C LEU A 583 3.42 43.08 12.14
N ASN A 584 3.96 43.84 11.19
CA ASN A 584 3.74 45.28 11.09
C ASN A 584 2.28 45.63 10.82
N ARG A 585 1.58 44.85 10.01
CA ARG A 585 0.14 45.02 9.74
C ARG A 585 -0.74 44.73 10.97
N LEU A 586 -0.31 43.77 11.81
CA LEU A 586 -1.05 43.38 13.00
C LEU A 586 -0.75 44.25 14.23
N ARG A 587 0.50 44.72 14.36
CA ARG A 587 0.98 45.44 15.54
C ARG A 587 0.14 46.65 15.91
N ASP A 588 -0.30 47.41 14.93
CA ASP A 588 -1.10 48.62 15.17
C ASP A 588 -2.61 48.36 15.15
N VAL A 589 -3.06 47.15 14.78
CA VAL A 589 -4.47 46.79 14.63
C VAL A 589 -4.94 45.86 15.75
N TYR A 590 -4.12 44.92 16.19
CA TYR A 590 -4.44 43.90 17.16
C TYR A 590 -3.48 43.92 18.35
N ALA A 591 -3.96 44.07 19.56
CA ALA A 591 -3.12 44.33 20.73
C ALA A 591 -2.56 43.05 21.40
N ASN A 592 -3.31 41.93 21.34
CA ASN A 592 -2.94 40.69 22.04
C ASN A 592 -2.09 39.77 21.17
N LEU A 593 -0.91 40.26 20.75
CA LEU A 593 0.07 39.49 19.98
C LEU A 593 1.05 38.81 20.93
N TYR A 594 1.39 37.55 20.65
CA TYR A 594 2.43 36.83 21.36
C TYR A 594 3.79 37.44 21.03
N ALA A 595 4.55 37.77 22.06
CA ALA A 595 5.94 38.16 21.95
C ALA A 595 6.80 37.18 22.75
N ARG A 596 7.82 36.59 22.10
CA ARG A 596 8.79 35.72 22.78
C ARG A 596 9.60 36.52 23.77
N PRO A 597 9.73 36.08 25.05
CA PRO A 597 10.64 36.68 25.99
C PRO A 597 12.08 36.55 25.47
N ARG A 598 12.82 37.65 25.40
CA ARG A 598 14.23 37.66 24.99
C ARG A 598 15.14 37.45 26.18
N SER A 599 16.23 36.70 25.99
CA SER A 599 17.36 36.71 26.91
C SER A 599 18.13 38.05 26.84
N GLU A 600 18.86 38.41 27.89
CA GLU A 600 19.70 39.63 27.90
C GLU A 600 20.71 39.62 26.75
N GLU A 601 21.26 38.45 26.38
CA GLU A 601 22.17 38.28 25.25
C GLU A 601 21.51 38.52 23.89
N GLU A 602 20.26 38.08 23.71
CA GLU A 602 19.51 38.31 22.48
C GLU A 602 19.14 39.79 22.32
N ILE A 603 18.82 40.47 23.43
CA ILE A 603 18.59 41.92 23.44
C ILE A 603 19.86 42.67 23.05
N ALA A 604 21.02 42.29 23.60
CA ALA A 604 22.31 42.90 23.30
C ALA A 604 22.73 42.72 21.84
N ARG A 605 22.32 41.61 21.20
CA ARG A 605 22.60 41.32 19.79
C ARG A 605 21.57 41.91 18.82
N GLY A 606 20.52 42.60 19.29
CA GLY A 606 19.48 43.18 18.45
C GLY A 606 18.57 42.16 17.72
N ALA A 607 18.46 40.94 18.26
CA ALA A 607 17.58 39.91 17.67
C ALA A 607 16.14 40.39 17.58
N PRO A 608 15.36 40.02 16.55
CA PRO A 608 13.95 40.40 16.42
C PRO A 608 13.09 39.78 17.54
N THR A 609 12.00 40.48 17.92
CA THR A 609 11.05 40.02 18.96
C THR A 609 10.15 38.92 18.47
#